data_7116ae3e1c5df493ebe62cf3d5fabe89
#
_entry.id   7116ae3e1c5df493ebe62cf3d5fabe89
#
_cell.length_a   1.000
_cell.length_b   1.000
_cell.length_c   1.000
_cell.angle_alpha   90.00
_cell.angle_beta   90.00
_cell.angle_gamma   90.00
#
_symmetry.space_group_name_H-M   'P 1'
#
loop_
_entity.id
_entity.type
_entity.pdbx_description
1 polymer ?
#
loop_
_entity_poly.entity_id
_entity_poly.type
_entity_poly.pdbx_seq_one_letter_code
_entity_poly.pdbx_strand_id
1 'polypeptide(L)'
;MIILSLQSGTSADGIDVALVEATTSGDPVTPELTVLSRRSRTLDWAPELRARILAYADGESLDAGGHTALTTAIGHGFAAAAATAISDSGLAPDLVVSHGQTVFHWVEDGRARGTLQLGEPAWIAEATDAPVLSNLRAADIAAGGQGAPLMGLFDAAFFGPAVDVASLNLGGIANLQLLRPDGSALAFDTGPANVLIDATVAEHSGGALGFDRDGALAAAGTAHDGVLAALLAHPYLRQAEPKSTGRETFTLAVVRDAESTAGVRLELPDLIATLTRFTAITVADALRRTGPDVRTVVASGGGVLNPSLIRELADALARDGVSLRTSDEFGIDPEFKESLLFAFLGFCSWHRIPVSLVQGITRIAGTISPGPRGFTLPAPLNGISRLRLAAAPHTGDHHAG
;
A
#
# COMPACT_ATOMS: atom_id res chain seq x y z
N MET A 1 -10.09 10.33 -19.57
CA MET A 1 -10.04 11.03 -18.28
C MET A 1 -8.64 10.90 -17.70
N ILE A 2 -8.04 12.01 -17.32
CA ILE A 2 -6.74 12.03 -16.65
C ILE A 2 -6.97 12.18 -15.14
N ILE A 3 -6.45 11.24 -14.37
CA ILE A 3 -6.54 11.23 -12.91
C ILE A 3 -5.14 11.36 -12.34
N LEU A 4 -4.94 12.34 -11.47
CA LEU A 4 -3.72 12.51 -10.70
C LEU A 4 -3.92 11.89 -9.31
N SER A 5 -3.20 10.82 -9.00
CA SER A 5 -3.22 10.17 -7.69
C SER A 5 -2.08 10.69 -6.83
N LEU A 6 -2.37 11.04 -5.59
CA LEU A 6 -1.44 11.53 -4.57
C LEU A 6 -1.62 10.73 -3.28
N GLN A 7 -0.54 10.22 -2.73
CA GLN A 7 -0.56 9.51 -1.45
C GLN A 7 0.77 9.64 -0.70
N SER A 8 0.71 9.40 0.61
CA SER A 8 1.89 9.14 1.42
C SER A 8 1.55 8.08 2.47
N GLY A 9 2.37 7.04 2.54
CA GLY A 9 2.20 5.94 3.50
C GLY A 9 2.47 6.39 4.94
N THR A 10 2.18 5.51 5.90
CA THR A 10 2.40 5.79 7.34
C THR A 10 3.88 5.97 7.70
N SER A 11 4.81 5.49 6.86
CA SER A 11 6.25 5.71 7.01
C SER A 11 6.68 7.13 6.67
N ALA A 12 5.83 7.90 5.98
CA ALA A 12 6.12 9.24 5.48
C ALA A 12 7.45 9.32 4.70
N ASP A 13 7.77 8.29 3.93
CA ASP A 13 9.04 8.22 3.19
C ASP A 13 9.04 9.18 2.00
N GLY A 14 7.86 9.48 1.44
CA GLY A 14 7.69 10.43 0.35
C GLY A 14 6.22 10.60 -0.04
N ILE A 15 6.01 11.36 -1.10
CA ILE A 15 4.71 11.55 -1.75
C ILE A 15 4.74 10.75 -3.05
N ASP A 16 3.96 9.69 -3.13
CA ASP A 16 3.76 8.97 -4.38
C ASP A 16 2.76 9.73 -5.25
N VAL A 17 3.18 9.95 -6.47
CA VAL A 17 2.43 10.70 -7.49
C VAL A 17 2.30 9.84 -8.72
N ALA A 18 1.09 9.62 -9.20
CA ALA A 18 0.86 8.95 -10.47
C ALA A 18 -0.18 9.68 -11.32
N LEU A 19 0.16 9.91 -12.59
CA LEU A 19 -0.78 10.33 -13.62
C LEU A 19 -1.30 9.11 -14.34
N VAL A 20 -2.61 8.91 -14.28
CA VAL A 20 -3.29 7.74 -14.82
C VAL A 20 -4.32 8.19 -15.84
N GLU A 21 -4.26 7.64 -17.03
CA GLU A 21 -5.32 7.80 -18.03
C GLU A 21 -6.32 6.65 -17.88
N ALA A 22 -7.57 7.00 -17.68
CA ALA A 22 -8.70 6.10 -17.58
C ALA A 22 -9.59 6.23 -18.83
N THR A 23 -9.80 5.13 -19.55
CA THR A 23 -10.63 5.05 -20.73
C THR A 23 -11.67 3.96 -20.58
N THR A 24 -12.86 4.17 -21.15
CA THR A 24 -13.95 3.20 -21.08
C THR A 24 -14.28 2.69 -22.48
N SER A 25 -14.70 1.42 -22.56
CA SER A 25 -15.14 0.76 -23.81
C SER A 25 -16.26 -0.24 -23.52
N GLY A 26 -16.97 -0.64 -24.58
CA GLY A 26 -18.04 -1.63 -24.47
C GLY A 26 -19.37 -1.02 -24.04
N ASP A 27 -20.07 -1.64 -23.09
CA ASP A 27 -21.40 -1.20 -22.64
C ASP A 27 -21.34 0.19 -21.98
N PRO A 28 -22.22 1.14 -22.38
CA PRO A 28 -22.15 2.52 -21.88
C PRO A 28 -22.54 2.68 -20.41
N VAL A 29 -23.14 1.68 -19.78
CA VAL A 29 -23.63 1.72 -18.39
C VAL A 29 -22.77 0.88 -17.46
N THR A 30 -22.18 -0.20 -17.98
CA THR A 30 -21.24 -1.10 -17.29
C THR A 30 -20.01 -1.35 -18.18
N PRO A 31 -19.20 -0.32 -18.46
CA PRO A 31 -18.08 -0.44 -19.38
C PRO A 31 -16.94 -1.31 -18.84
N GLU A 32 -16.09 -1.75 -19.76
CA GLU A 32 -14.69 -2.08 -19.38
C GLU A 32 -13.94 -0.79 -19.10
N LEU A 33 -13.19 -0.77 -18.01
CA LEU A 33 -12.27 0.32 -17.67
C LEU A 33 -10.85 -0.10 -17.99
N THR A 34 -10.18 0.66 -18.83
CA THR A 34 -8.75 0.51 -19.08
C THR A 34 -8.01 1.67 -18.42
N VAL A 35 -7.03 1.37 -17.58
CA VAL A 35 -6.16 2.35 -16.95
C VAL A 35 -4.73 2.22 -17.49
N LEU A 36 -4.09 3.34 -17.73
CA LEU A 36 -2.72 3.44 -18.20
C LEU A 36 -1.96 4.39 -17.29
N SER A 37 -0.94 3.91 -16.60
CA SER A 37 0.00 4.79 -15.90
C SER A 37 0.82 5.55 -16.94
N ARG A 38 0.65 6.86 -16.99
CA ARG A 38 1.41 7.75 -17.89
C ARG A 38 2.75 8.14 -17.28
N ARG A 39 2.77 8.34 -15.98
CA ARG A 39 3.96 8.67 -15.21
C ARG A 39 3.71 8.42 -13.73
N SER A 40 4.69 7.84 -13.05
CA SER A 40 4.68 7.65 -11.61
C SER A 40 6.06 7.98 -11.03
N ARG A 41 6.07 8.53 -9.84
CA ARG A 41 7.30 8.80 -9.08
C ARG A 41 6.99 9.09 -7.63
N THR A 42 7.99 8.96 -6.78
CA THR A 42 7.98 9.42 -5.40
C THR A 42 8.76 10.73 -5.29
N LEU A 43 8.21 11.68 -4.55
CA LEU A 43 8.84 12.96 -4.23
C LEU A 43 9.07 13.02 -2.72
N ASP A 44 10.24 13.48 -2.31
CA ASP A 44 10.60 13.58 -0.89
C ASP A 44 9.78 14.65 -0.17
N TRP A 45 9.41 14.37 1.08
CA TRP A 45 8.99 15.40 2.01
C TRP A 45 10.17 16.29 2.39
N ALA A 46 9.92 17.58 2.61
CA ALA A 46 10.92 18.42 3.29
C ALA A 46 11.27 17.80 4.65
N PRO A 47 12.57 17.65 4.99
CA PRO A 47 13.01 16.91 6.17
C PRO A 47 12.33 17.34 7.49
N GLU A 48 12.15 18.66 7.68
CA GLU A 48 11.51 19.22 8.87
C GLU A 48 10.01 18.88 8.92
N LEU A 49 9.33 18.87 7.76
CA LEU A 49 7.92 18.50 7.69
C LEU A 49 7.76 16.99 7.94
N ARG A 50 8.62 16.16 7.36
CA ARG A 50 8.65 14.72 7.61
C ARG A 50 8.81 14.40 9.08
N ALA A 51 9.77 15.06 9.76
CA ALA A 51 9.98 14.87 11.20
C ALA A 51 8.72 15.20 12.03
N ARG A 52 8.04 16.30 11.69
CA ARG A 52 6.77 16.68 12.34
C ARG A 52 5.62 15.71 12.07
N ILE A 53 5.52 15.19 10.85
CA ILE A 53 4.53 14.16 10.49
C ILE A 53 4.73 12.93 11.38
N LEU A 54 5.95 12.42 11.45
CA LEU A 54 6.28 11.23 12.23
C LEU A 54 6.06 11.45 13.73
N ALA A 55 6.52 12.57 14.29
CA ALA A 55 6.30 12.88 15.70
C ALA A 55 4.80 12.92 16.07
N TYR A 56 3.97 13.53 15.20
CA TYR A 56 2.52 13.57 15.41
C TYR A 56 1.87 12.18 15.28
N ALA A 57 2.30 11.39 14.30
CA ALA A 57 1.81 10.00 14.14
C ALA A 57 2.23 9.10 15.31
N ASP A 58 3.39 9.36 15.94
CA ASP A 58 3.89 8.66 17.12
C ASP A 58 3.26 9.15 18.44
N GLY A 59 2.30 10.09 18.37
CA GLY A 59 1.50 10.53 19.51
C GLY A 59 1.92 11.85 20.14
N GLU A 60 2.76 12.66 19.50
CA GLU A 60 3.01 14.04 19.94
C GLU A 60 1.70 14.83 19.94
N SER A 61 1.39 15.48 21.05
CA SER A 61 0.16 16.27 21.18
C SER A 61 0.32 17.64 20.51
N LEU A 62 -0.63 17.99 19.66
CA LEU A 62 -0.75 19.32 19.06
C LEU A 62 -2.03 20.01 19.55
N ASP A 63 -1.95 21.32 19.79
CA ASP A 63 -3.15 22.15 19.92
C ASP A 63 -3.80 22.39 18.55
N ALA A 64 -4.94 23.07 18.53
CA ALA A 64 -5.66 23.35 17.30
C ALA A 64 -4.81 24.18 16.29
N GLY A 65 -3.97 25.08 16.79
CA GLY A 65 -3.05 25.85 15.96
C GLY A 65 -1.98 24.98 15.31
N GLY A 66 -1.34 24.13 16.10
CA GLY A 66 -0.32 23.17 15.64
C GLY A 66 -0.90 22.16 14.64
N HIS A 67 -2.09 21.64 14.90
CA HIS A 67 -2.79 20.74 13.97
C HIS A 67 -3.12 21.45 12.65
N THR A 68 -3.65 22.69 12.72
CA THR A 68 -3.94 23.48 11.52
C THR A 68 -2.67 23.73 10.70
N ALA A 69 -1.58 24.15 11.36
CA ALA A 69 -0.32 24.41 10.69
C ALA A 69 0.26 23.14 10.04
N LEU A 70 0.15 21.96 10.69
CA LEU A 70 0.64 20.72 10.15
C LEU A 70 -0.18 20.27 8.92
N THR A 71 -1.52 20.23 9.02
CA THR A 71 -2.37 19.80 7.88
C THR A 71 -2.25 20.74 6.68
N THR A 72 -2.08 22.06 6.93
CA THR A 72 -1.82 23.05 5.89
C THR A 72 -0.47 22.79 5.20
N ALA A 73 0.60 22.59 5.96
CA ALA A 73 1.92 22.32 5.41
C ALA A 73 1.95 21.02 4.57
N ILE A 74 1.26 19.98 5.01
CA ILE A 74 1.09 18.74 4.26
C ILE A 74 0.29 19.00 2.96
N GLY A 75 -0.80 19.80 3.04
CA GLY A 75 -1.58 20.20 1.86
C GLY A 75 -0.74 20.94 0.82
N HIS A 76 0.13 21.86 1.25
CA HIS A 76 1.10 22.55 0.36
C HIS A 76 2.12 21.56 -0.24
N GLY A 77 2.60 20.59 0.52
CA GLY A 77 3.49 19.54 0.02
C GLY A 77 2.84 18.74 -1.12
N PHE A 78 1.62 18.27 -0.92
CA PHE A 78 0.86 17.59 -1.97
C PHE A 78 0.57 18.50 -3.17
N ALA A 79 0.23 19.76 -2.95
CA ALA A 79 -0.01 20.74 -4.00
C ALA A 79 1.24 20.96 -4.86
N ALA A 80 2.41 21.11 -4.24
CA ALA A 80 3.69 21.23 -4.95
C ALA A 80 4.02 19.96 -5.75
N ALA A 81 3.79 18.79 -5.17
CA ALA A 81 3.99 17.51 -5.86
C ALA A 81 3.08 17.37 -7.08
N ALA A 82 1.80 17.75 -6.95
CA ALA A 82 0.84 17.76 -8.04
C ALA A 82 1.24 18.74 -9.16
N ALA A 83 1.58 19.97 -8.81
CA ALA A 83 2.01 20.98 -9.77
C ALA A 83 3.26 20.54 -10.55
N THR A 84 4.21 19.90 -9.86
CA THR A 84 5.41 19.35 -10.49
C THR A 84 5.05 18.23 -11.49
N ALA A 85 4.16 17.32 -11.13
CA ALA A 85 3.73 16.23 -12.02
C ALA A 85 3.01 16.76 -13.27
N ILE A 86 2.16 17.77 -13.12
CA ILE A 86 1.46 18.44 -14.24
C ILE A 86 2.47 19.13 -15.15
N SER A 87 3.39 19.90 -14.57
CA SER A 87 4.43 20.61 -15.35
C SER A 87 5.30 19.66 -16.17
N ASP A 88 5.73 18.55 -15.55
CA ASP A 88 6.64 17.59 -16.19
C ASP A 88 5.97 16.72 -17.26
N SER A 89 4.67 16.50 -17.14
CA SER A 89 3.91 15.68 -18.09
C SER A 89 3.23 16.49 -19.19
N GLY A 90 2.95 17.76 -18.94
CA GLY A 90 2.09 18.59 -19.78
C GLY A 90 0.63 18.18 -19.78
N LEU A 91 0.20 17.27 -18.86
CA LEU A 91 -1.16 16.75 -18.78
C LEU A 91 -1.91 17.45 -17.63
N ALA A 92 -3.04 18.07 -17.93
CA ALA A 92 -3.94 18.61 -16.93
C ALA A 92 -4.88 17.50 -16.42
N PRO A 93 -5.02 17.28 -15.09
CA PRO A 93 -5.93 16.30 -14.56
C PRO A 93 -7.40 16.78 -14.65
N ASP A 94 -8.30 15.85 -14.96
CA ASP A 94 -9.74 16.03 -14.82
C ASP A 94 -10.18 15.88 -13.35
N LEU A 95 -9.43 15.09 -12.58
CA LEU A 95 -9.65 14.81 -11.16
C LEU A 95 -8.30 14.57 -10.48
N VAL A 96 -8.11 15.15 -9.31
CA VAL A 96 -7.04 14.74 -8.39
C VAL A 96 -7.64 13.85 -7.32
N VAL A 97 -6.96 12.76 -6.99
CA VAL A 97 -7.32 11.90 -5.86
C VAL A 97 -6.20 11.99 -4.82
N SER A 98 -6.51 12.59 -3.69
CA SER A 98 -5.57 12.72 -2.58
C SER A 98 -5.99 11.81 -1.44
N HIS A 99 -5.23 10.74 -1.23
CA HIS A 99 -5.40 9.91 -0.04
C HIS A 99 -5.00 10.69 1.23
N GLY A 100 -4.08 11.65 1.10
CA GLY A 100 -3.49 12.37 2.22
C GLY A 100 -2.41 11.56 2.93
N GLN A 101 -1.89 12.11 4.02
CA GLN A 101 -0.92 11.49 4.92
C GLN A 101 -1.65 10.85 6.09
N THR A 102 -1.69 9.54 6.17
CA THR A 102 -2.29 8.85 7.31
C THR A 102 -1.43 9.03 8.56
N VAL A 103 -2.04 9.55 9.62
CA VAL A 103 -1.40 9.73 10.92
C VAL A 103 -2.07 8.93 12.02
N PHE A 104 -3.35 8.57 11.86
CA PHE A 104 -4.05 7.78 12.86
C PHE A 104 -5.21 6.97 12.28
N HIS A 105 -5.36 5.74 12.74
CA HIS A 105 -6.52 4.89 12.47
C HIS A 105 -7.05 4.37 13.80
N TRP A 106 -8.19 4.92 14.23
CA TRP A 106 -8.76 4.63 15.53
C TRP A 106 -9.57 3.33 15.50
N VAL A 107 -9.04 2.31 16.15
CA VAL A 107 -9.71 1.01 16.34
C VAL A 107 -9.97 0.81 17.82
N GLU A 108 -11.20 0.44 18.17
CA GLU A 108 -11.64 0.12 19.52
C GLU A 108 -12.54 -1.12 19.47
N ASP A 109 -12.27 -2.09 20.34
CA ASP A 109 -12.98 -3.39 20.36
C ASP A 109 -13.02 -4.09 18.98
N GLY A 110 -11.92 -4.02 18.22
CA GLY A 110 -11.81 -4.62 16.87
C GLY A 110 -12.65 -3.91 15.80
N ARG A 111 -13.16 -2.70 16.06
CA ARG A 111 -13.93 -1.88 15.11
C ARG A 111 -13.27 -0.55 14.86
N ALA A 112 -13.17 -0.17 13.60
CA ALA A 112 -12.76 1.18 13.25
C ALA A 112 -13.82 2.19 13.71
N ARG A 113 -13.38 3.18 14.47
CA ARG A 113 -14.20 4.30 14.97
C ARG A 113 -13.95 5.58 14.22
N GLY A 114 -12.78 5.70 13.60
CA GLY A 114 -12.37 6.85 12.86
C GLY A 114 -11.02 6.67 12.19
N THR A 115 -10.66 7.62 11.38
CA THR A 115 -9.36 7.63 10.70
C THR A 115 -8.97 9.07 10.43
N LEU A 116 -7.68 9.37 10.43
CA LEU A 116 -7.18 10.71 10.19
C LEU A 116 -6.08 10.69 9.13
N GLN A 117 -6.41 11.26 7.98
CA GLN A 117 -5.50 11.58 6.91
C GLN A 117 -5.37 13.10 6.85
N LEU A 118 -4.14 13.61 6.95
CA LEU A 118 -3.83 15.03 6.87
C LEU A 118 -3.51 15.45 5.43
N GLY A 119 -3.62 16.74 5.17
CA GLY A 119 -3.39 17.35 3.86
C GLY A 119 -4.68 17.93 3.32
N GLU A 120 -4.94 19.20 3.67
CA GLU A 120 -6.15 19.93 3.26
C GLU A 120 -6.27 19.98 1.73
N PRO A 121 -7.32 19.41 1.12
CA PRO A 121 -7.46 19.29 -0.33
C PRO A 121 -7.64 20.61 -1.07
N ALA A 122 -8.08 21.67 -0.38
CA ALA A 122 -8.26 22.99 -1.00
C ALA A 122 -6.97 23.54 -1.60
N TRP A 123 -5.80 23.30 -0.96
CA TRP A 123 -4.50 23.73 -1.48
C TRP A 123 -4.12 23.00 -2.76
N ILE A 124 -4.48 21.72 -2.85
CA ILE A 124 -4.25 20.91 -4.04
C ILE A 124 -5.18 21.38 -5.17
N ALA A 125 -6.46 21.61 -4.87
CA ALA A 125 -7.44 22.07 -5.85
C ALA A 125 -7.05 23.42 -6.46
N GLU A 126 -6.59 24.37 -5.63
CA GLU A 126 -6.11 25.67 -6.08
C GLU A 126 -4.88 25.55 -6.98
N ALA A 127 -3.91 24.70 -6.62
CA ALA A 127 -2.68 24.54 -7.37
C ALA A 127 -2.85 23.78 -8.70
N THR A 128 -3.88 22.92 -8.82
CA THR A 128 -4.08 22.08 -10.00
C THR A 128 -5.23 22.56 -10.89
N ASP A 129 -6.02 23.52 -10.43
CA ASP A 129 -7.25 23.99 -11.09
C ASP A 129 -8.22 22.83 -11.41
N ALA A 130 -8.22 21.78 -10.57
CA ALA A 130 -9.01 20.57 -10.72
C ALA A 130 -9.73 20.20 -9.42
N PRO A 131 -10.90 19.54 -9.48
CA PRO A 131 -11.54 19.00 -8.29
C PRO A 131 -10.66 17.93 -7.62
N VAL A 132 -10.73 17.86 -6.28
CA VAL A 132 -9.96 16.90 -5.49
C VAL A 132 -10.89 15.97 -4.73
N LEU A 133 -10.78 14.67 -4.98
CA LEU A 133 -11.39 13.63 -4.17
C LEU A 133 -10.45 13.29 -3.01
N SER A 134 -10.95 13.36 -1.80
CA SER A 134 -10.19 13.07 -0.56
C SER A 134 -11.02 12.28 0.43
N ASN A 135 -10.47 11.98 1.62
CA ASN A 135 -11.18 11.32 2.71
C ASN A 135 -11.83 9.98 2.28
N LEU A 136 -11.07 9.13 1.60
CA LEU A 136 -11.55 7.92 0.94
C LEU A 136 -12.07 6.82 1.90
N ARG A 137 -11.68 6.86 3.18
CA ARG A 137 -11.94 5.80 4.17
C ARG A 137 -13.18 6.04 5.03
N ALA A 138 -13.52 7.32 5.28
CA ALA A 138 -14.51 7.69 6.28
C ALA A 138 -15.93 7.21 5.93
N ALA A 139 -16.31 7.20 4.65
CA ALA A 139 -17.64 6.76 4.23
C ALA A 139 -17.90 5.27 4.55
N ASP A 140 -16.87 4.43 4.44
CA ASP A 140 -16.94 3.01 4.81
C ASP A 140 -17.07 2.84 6.33
N ILE A 141 -16.24 3.55 7.11
CA ILE A 141 -16.30 3.53 8.58
C ILE A 141 -17.68 3.99 9.08
N ALA A 142 -18.18 5.08 8.51
CA ALA A 142 -19.52 5.62 8.87
C ALA A 142 -20.64 4.63 8.57
N ALA A 143 -20.45 3.74 7.62
CA ALA A 143 -21.39 2.67 7.28
C ALA A 143 -21.20 1.39 8.11
N GLY A 144 -20.22 1.36 9.03
CA GLY A 144 -19.91 0.20 9.88
C GLY A 144 -18.79 -0.69 9.36
N GLY A 145 -18.10 -0.27 8.29
CA GLY A 145 -16.90 -0.93 7.77
C GLY A 145 -15.64 -0.57 8.57
N GLN A 146 -14.50 -1.02 8.09
CA GLN A 146 -13.19 -0.83 8.74
C GLN A 146 -12.36 0.29 8.10
N GLY A 147 -12.74 0.82 6.93
CA GLY A 147 -11.98 1.85 6.20
C GLY A 147 -10.62 1.38 5.65
N ALA A 148 -10.24 0.16 5.93
CA ALA A 148 -8.99 -0.48 5.51
C ALA A 148 -9.16 -2.01 5.54
N PRO A 149 -8.38 -2.77 4.73
CA PRO A 149 -7.54 -2.30 3.63
C PRO A 149 -8.37 -1.94 2.39
N LEU A 150 -7.90 -0.96 1.60
CA LEU A 150 -8.58 -0.55 0.37
C LEU A 150 -8.18 -1.37 -0.86
N MET A 151 -6.98 -1.99 -0.83
CA MET A 151 -6.36 -2.64 -2.00
C MET A 151 -7.25 -3.74 -2.61
N GLY A 152 -8.06 -4.41 -1.81
CA GLY A 152 -8.98 -5.43 -2.26
C GLY A 152 -9.98 -5.03 -3.29
N LEU A 153 -10.31 -3.78 -3.34
CA LEU A 153 -11.21 -3.26 -4.36
C LEU A 153 -10.57 -3.30 -5.74
N PHE A 154 -9.31 -2.88 -5.81
CA PHE A 154 -8.54 -2.92 -7.04
C PHE A 154 -8.28 -4.36 -7.48
N ASP A 155 -7.85 -5.20 -6.54
CA ASP A 155 -7.54 -6.61 -6.81
C ASP A 155 -8.79 -7.37 -7.27
N ALA A 156 -9.94 -7.15 -6.64
CA ALA A 156 -11.21 -7.75 -7.07
C ALA A 156 -11.64 -7.29 -8.47
N ALA A 157 -11.46 -6.00 -8.78
CA ALA A 157 -11.78 -5.47 -10.11
C ALA A 157 -10.81 -5.97 -11.19
N PHE A 158 -9.53 -6.16 -10.83
CA PHE A 158 -8.46 -6.54 -11.74
C PHE A 158 -8.40 -8.04 -12.01
N PHE A 159 -8.36 -8.87 -10.95
CA PHE A 159 -8.30 -10.32 -11.07
C PHE A 159 -9.68 -10.95 -11.34
N GLY A 160 -10.76 -10.17 -11.11
CA GLY A 160 -12.13 -10.69 -11.20
C GLY A 160 -12.44 -11.69 -10.07
N PRO A 161 -13.37 -12.63 -10.26
CA PRO A 161 -13.76 -13.60 -9.26
C PRO A 161 -12.78 -14.78 -9.11
N ALA A 162 -11.49 -14.56 -9.43
CA ALA A 162 -10.46 -15.59 -9.34
C ALA A 162 -10.15 -15.91 -7.87
N VAL A 163 -10.66 -17.02 -7.38
CA VAL A 163 -10.45 -17.51 -6.00
C VAL A 163 -9.12 -18.25 -5.82
N ASP A 164 -8.44 -18.54 -6.91
CA ASP A 164 -7.14 -19.19 -6.95
C ASP A 164 -5.96 -18.22 -6.97
N VAL A 165 -6.25 -16.90 -6.90
CA VAL A 165 -5.24 -15.84 -6.84
C VAL A 165 -5.32 -15.12 -5.50
N ALA A 166 -4.17 -14.96 -4.85
CA ALA A 166 -3.99 -14.08 -3.69
C ALA A 166 -3.10 -12.89 -4.04
N SER A 167 -3.41 -11.73 -3.49
CA SER A 167 -2.56 -10.54 -3.57
C SER A 167 -1.76 -10.41 -2.29
N LEU A 168 -0.45 -10.13 -2.42
CA LEU A 168 0.47 -9.94 -1.31
C LEU A 168 1.15 -8.58 -1.44
N ASN A 169 1.03 -7.75 -0.42
CA ASN A 169 1.82 -6.51 -0.33
C ASN A 169 2.99 -6.71 0.62
N LEU A 170 4.21 -6.50 0.13
CA LEU A 170 5.47 -6.58 0.88
C LEU A 170 5.97 -5.17 1.22
N GLY A 171 5.30 -4.49 2.15
CA GLY A 171 5.73 -3.23 2.74
C GLY A 171 6.63 -3.43 3.96
N GLY A 172 6.51 -2.61 4.99
CA GLY A 172 7.10 -2.89 6.31
C GLY A 172 6.48 -4.13 6.95
N ILE A 173 5.17 -4.28 6.83
CA ILE A 173 4.37 -5.45 7.21
C ILE A 173 3.90 -6.14 5.93
N ALA A 174 3.84 -7.46 5.94
CA ALA A 174 3.29 -8.26 4.85
C ALA A 174 1.76 -8.39 5.02
N ASN A 175 1.01 -7.90 4.03
CA ASN A 175 -0.45 -7.98 4.01
C ASN A 175 -0.90 -8.93 2.89
N LEU A 176 -1.68 -9.94 3.26
CA LEU A 176 -2.25 -10.94 2.35
C LEU A 176 -3.73 -10.69 2.13
N GLN A 177 -4.17 -10.78 0.89
CA GLN A 177 -5.54 -10.61 0.50
C GLN A 177 -6.00 -11.74 -0.42
N LEU A 178 -7.18 -12.27 -0.10
CA LEU A 178 -7.81 -13.41 -0.74
C LEU A 178 -9.22 -13.05 -1.16
N LEU A 179 -9.61 -13.42 -2.37
CA LEU A 179 -11.01 -13.39 -2.80
C LEU A 179 -11.66 -14.74 -2.47
N ARG A 180 -12.88 -14.70 -1.94
CA ARG A 180 -13.66 -15.88 -1.63
C ARG A 180 -14.70 -16.15 -2.71
N PRO A 181 -15.18 -17.41 -2.85
CA PRO A 181 -16.19 -17.76 -3.85
C PRO A 181 -17.51 -16.97 -3.73
N ASP A 182 -17.83 -16.46 -2.55
CA ASP A 182 -19.02 -15.62 -2.30
C ASP A 182 -18.83 -14.15 -2.69
N GLY A 183 -17.66 -13.81 -3.28
CA GLY A 183 -17.30 -12.45 -3.64
C GLY A 183 -16.79 -11.59 -2.48
N SER A 184 -16.72 -12.13 -1.26
CA SER A 184 -16.09 -11.44 -0.13
C SER A 184 -14.55 -11.49 -0.24
N ALA A 185 -13.88 -10.50 0.34
CA ALA A 185 -12.43 -10.49 0.47
C ALA A 185 -12.03 -10.75 1.92
N LEU A 186 -11.00 -11.56 2.13
CA LEU A 186 -10.28 -11.67 3.38
C LEU A 186 -8.94 -10.97 3.22
N ALA A 187 -8.69 -9.94 4.02
CA ALA A 187 -7.42 -9.23 4.04
C ALA A 187 -6.91 -9.12 5.48
N PHE A 188 -5.62 -9.38 5.68
CA PHE A 188 -4.99 -9.37 7.00
C PHE A 188 -3.46 -9.33 6.89
N ASP A 189 -2.83 -8.94 8.00
CA ASP A 189 -1.38 -8.90 8.09
C ASP A 189 -0.84 -10.27 8.51
N THR A 190 0.10 -10.81 7.73
CA THR A 190 0.69 -12.12 8.02
C THR A 190 1.79 -12.05 9.07
N GLY A 191 2.52 -10.93 9.10
CA GLY A 191 3.66 -10.67 9.96
C GLY A 191 4.56 -9.57 9.39
N PRO A 192 5.81 -9.43 9.87
CA PRO A 192 6.74 -8.46 9.34
C PRO A 192 7.17 -8.85 7.92
N ALA A 193 7.33 -7.82 7.04
CA ALA A 193 8.07 -7.95 5.79
C ALA A 193 9.43 -7.27 5.95
N ASN A 194 9.55 -6.01 5.52
CA ASN A 194 10.84 -5.33 5.57
C ASN A 194 11.16 -4.71 6.94
N VAL A 195 10.16 -4.49 7.82
CA VAL A 195 10.33 -3.69 9.05
C VAL A 195 11.47 -4.18 9.95
N LEU A 196 11.62 -5.50 10.14
CA LEU A 196 12.70 -6.05 10.96
C LEU A 196 14.04 -6.06 10.22
N ILE A 197 14.01 -6.31 8.91
CA ILE A 197 15.20 -6.27 8.04
C ILE A 197 15.78 -4.86 8.05
N ASP A 198 14.98 -3.86 7.74
CA ASP A 198 15.38 -2.46 7.63
C ASP A 198 15.88 -1.92 8.98
N ALA A 199 15.14 -2.17 10.06
CA ALA A 199 15.56 -1.75 11.40
C ALA A 199 16.88 -2.38 11.83
N THR A 200 17.10 -3.66 11.50
CA THR A 200 18.34 -4.38 11.82
C THR A 200 19.52 -3.82 11.00
N VAL A 201 19.33 -3.57 9.71
CA VAL A 201 20.35 -2.96 8.84
C VAL A 201 20.69 -1.56 9.31
N ALA A 202 19.70 -0.74 9.63
CA ALA A 202 19.90 0.63 10.14
C ALA A 202 20.68 0.63 11.47
N GLU A 203 20.32 -0.23 12.42
CA GLU A 203 21.01 -0.34 13.70
C GLU A 203 22.50 -0.73 13.53
N HIS A 204 22.77 -1.76 12.73
CA HIS A 204 24.14 -2.27 12.55
C HIS A 204 25.03 -1.34 11.72
N SER A 205 24.44 -0.56 10.82
CA SER A 205 25.19 0.43 10.03
C SER A 205 25.33 1.79 10.71
N GLY A 206 24.79 1.96 11.93
CA GLY A 206 24.74 3.27 12.60
C GLY A 206 23.90 4.29 11.84
N GLY A 207 22.89 3.82 11.07
CA GLY A 207 22.01 4.66 10.25
C GLY A 207 22.56 4.98 8.84
N ALA A 208 23.75 4.44 8.48
CA ALA A 208 24.32 4.67 7.15
C ALA A 208 23.57 3.94 6.03
N LEU A 209 22.92 2.81 6.34
CA LEU A 209 22.07 2.05 5.45
C LEU A 209 20.67 1.95 6.06
N GLY A 210 19.64 2.10 5.23
CA GLY A 210 18.25 2.03 5.66
C GLY A 210 17.59 0.67 5.40
N PHE A 211 18.15 -0.16 4.51
CA PHE A 211 17.59 -1.44 4.10
C PHE A 211 18.66 -2.35 3.45
N ASP A 212 18.33 -3.63 3.25
CA ASP A 212 19.17 -4.59 2.53
C ASP A 212 19.02 -4.41 1.00
N ARG A 213 19.91 -3.56 0.44
CA ARG A 213 19.88 -3.24 -0.98
C ARG A 213 20.12 -4.50 -1.82
N ASP A 214 19.20 -4.75 -2.76
CA ASP A 214 19.23 -5.89 -3.69
C ASP A 214 19.29 -7.25 -2.98
N GLY A 215 18.92 -7.32 -1.68
CA GLY A 215 18.99 -8.53 -0.87
C GLY A 215 20.41 -9.08 -0.67
N ALA A 216 21.42 -8.20 -0.78
CA ALA A 216 22.82 -8.60 -0.80
C ALA A 216 23.31 -9.17 0.55
N LEU A 217 22.86 -8.60 1.68
CA LEU A 217 23.18 -9.13 3.01
C LEU A 217 22.52 -10.48 3.22
N ALA A 218 21.23 -10.62 2.91
CA ALA A 218 20.54 -11.90 3.01
C ALA A 218 21.17 -12.98 2.12
N ALA A 219 21.62 -12.62 0.91
CA ALA A 219 22.27 -13.55 -0.02
C ALA A 219 23.65 -14.00 0.46
N ALA A 220 24.35 -13.18 1.24
CA ALA A 220 25.67 -13.50 1.78
C ALA A 220 25.60 -14.32 3.07
N GLY A 221 24.42 -14.39 3.73
CA GLY A 221 24.23 -15.08 5.00
C GLY A 221 23.56 -16.45 4.86
N THR A 222 23.50 -17.15 6.00
CA THR A 222 22.78 -18.42 6.15
C THR A 222 21.77 -18.29 7.28
N ALA A 223 20.50 -18.60 7.02
CA ALA A 223 19.47 -18.52 8.04
C ALA A 223 19.71 -19.52 9.18
N HIS A 224 19.57 -19.06 10.43
CA HIS A 224 19.81 -19.84 11.64
C HIS A 224 18.50 -20.41 12.18
N ASP A 225 18.37 -21.75 12.18
CA ASP A 225 17.13 -22.43 12.54
C ASP A 225 16.64 -22.15 13.96
N GLY A 226 17.54 -22.02 14.94
CA GLY A 226 17.18 -21.75 16.33
C GLY A 226 16.57 -20.35 16.53
N VAL A 227 17.15 -19.33 15.91
CA VAL A 227 16.61 -17.95 15.94
C VAL A 227 15.29 -17.87 15.16
N LEU A 228 15.23 -18.53 14.00
CA LEU A 228 14.01 -18.64 13.19
C LEU A 228 12.86 -19.29 13.98
N ALA A 229 13.13 -20.40 14.69
CA ALA A 229 12.12 -21.04 15.52
C ALA A 229 11.62 -20.16 16.65
N ALA A 230 12.50 -19.38 17.29
CA ALA A 230 12.14 -18.40 18.32
C ALA A 230 11.25 -17.27 17.75
N LEU A 231 11.59 -16.74 16.57
CA LEU A 231 10.76 -15.74 15.87
C LEU A 231 9.38 -16.29 15.51
N LEU A 232 9.31 -17.51 14.98
CA LEU A 232 8.04 -18.18 14.60
C LEU A 232 7.16 -18.51 15.82
N ALA A 233 7.71 -18.50 17.04
CA ALA A 233 6.94 -18.65 18.28
C ALA A 233 6.21 -17.38 18.71
N HIS A 234 6.39 -16.24 18.04
CA HIS A 234 5.79 -14.96 18.40
C HIS A 234 4.26 -15.03 18.52
N PRO A 235 3.66 -14.51 19.60
CA PRO A 235 2.22 -14.68 19.89
C PRO A 235 1.29 -14.17 18.79
N TYR A 236 1.66 -13.07 18.12
CA TYR A 236 0.88 -12.50 17.00
C TYR A 236 0.59 -13.54 15.90
N LEU A 237 1.56 -14.40 15.57
CA LEU A 237 1.42 -15.37 14.48
C LEU A 237 0.35 -16.43 14.75
N ARG A 238 -0.03 -16.63 16.01
CA ARG A 238 -1.10 -17.57 16.45
C ARG A 238 -2.47 -16.96 16.52
N GLN A 239 -2.61 -15.65 16.35
CA GLN A 239 -3.91 -14.99 16.33
C GLN A 239 -4.72 -15.44 15.12
N ALA A 240 -6.03 -15.54 15.30
CA ALA A 240 -6.95 -15.87 14.20
C ALA A 240 -7.09 -14.69 13.23
N GLU A 241 -7.24 -15.01 11.96
CA GLU A 241 -7.50 -14.04 10.89
C GLU A 241 -9.01 -13.66 10.85
N PRO A 242 -9.38 -12.41 10.52
CA PRO A 242 -8.50 -11.30 10.11
C PRO A 242 -7.80 -10.66 11.31
N LYS A 243 -6.53 -10.29 11.14
CA LYS A 243 -5.69 -9.65 12.14
C LYS A 243 -4.84 -8.54 11.52
N SER A 244 -4.50 -7.54 12.30
CA SER A 244 -3.63 -6.43 11.90
C SER A 244 -2.50 -6.24 12.89
N THR A 245 -1.40 -5.67 12.41
CA THR A 245 -0.21 -5.35 13.20
C THR A 245 0.53 -4.16 12.60
N GLY A 246 1.53 -3.67 13.33
CA GLY A 246 2.37 -2.57 12.88
C GLY A 246 3.79 -2.66 13.41
N ARG A 247 4.52 -1.56 13.25
CA ARG A 247 5.91 -1.43 13.69
C ARG A 247 6.07 -1.58 15.21
N GLU A 248 5.05 -1.27 15.97
CA GLU A 248 5.01 -1.39 17.43
C GLU A 248 5.08 -2.84 17.92
N THR A 249 4.61 -3.78 17.12
CA THR A 249 4.62 -5.22 17.45
C THR A 249 5.95 -5.87 17.07
N PHE A 250 6.50 -5.51 15.91
CA PHE A 250 7.70 -6.10 15.37
C PHE A 250 8.88 -5.10 15.45
N THR A 251 9.56 -5.15 16.58
CA THR A 251 10.67 -4.25 16.92
C THR A 251 11.99 -5.01 17.00
N LEU A 252 13.11 -4.28 17.09
CA LEU A 252 14.43 -4.88 17.34
C LEU A 252 14.50 -5.68 18.66
N ALA A 253 13.63 -5.39 19.63
CA ALA A 253 13.53 -6.20 20.84
C ALA A 253 13.13 -7.65 20.52
N VAL A 254 12.21 -7.86 19.61
CA VAL A 254 11.79 -9.21 19.15
C VAL A 254 12.98 -9.98 18.56
N VAL A 255 13.82 -9.30 17.79
CA VAL A 255 15.04 -9.90 17.22
C VAL A 255 16.02 -10.31 18.30
N ARG A 256 16.29 -9.40 19.24
CA ARG A 256 17.23 -9.65 20.38
C ARG A 256 16.75 -10.78 21.28
N ASP A 257 15.44 -10.83 21.57
CA ASP A 257 14.82 -11.89 22.37
C ASP A 257 14.93 -13.26 21.68
N ALA A 258 14.80 -13.30 20.35
CA ALA A 258 14.96 -14.52 19.57
C ALA A 258 16.41 -15.02 19.58
N GLU A 259 17.40 -14.14 19.40
CA GLU A 259 18.82 -14.47 19.53
C GLU A 259 19.14 -14.98 20.96
N SER A 260 18.65 -14.29 21.98
CA SER A 260 18.82 -14.70 23.38
C SER A 260 18.21 -16.07 23.68
N THR A 261 17.00 -16.33 23.15
CA THR A 261 16.31 -17.62 23.29
C THR A 261 17.08 -18.74 22.62
N ALA A 262 17.69 -18.47 21.47
CA ALA A 262 18.54 -19.42 20.75
C ALA A 262 19.96 -19.55 21.35
N GLY A 263 20.34 -18.69 22.31
CA GLY A 263 21.64 -18.68 22.93
C GLY A 263 22.78 -18.26 22.00
N VAL A 264 22.49 -17.45 20.98
CA VAL A 264 23.46 -17.01 19.98
C VAL A 264 23.34 -15.51 19.70
N ARG A 265 24.43 -14.96 19.19
CA ARG A 265 24.43 -13.64 18.52
C ARG A 265 24.91 -13.87 17.10
N LEU A 266 24.08 -13.50 16.12
CA LEU A 266 24.40 -13.72 14.72
C LEU A 266 25.19 -12.54 14.14
N GLU A 267 26.04 -12.83 13.18
CA GLU A 267 26.60 -11.81 12.30
C GLU A 267 25.48 -11.25 11.40
N LEU A 268 25.63 -10.00 10.95
CA LEU A 268 24.61 -9.28 10.22
C LEU A 268 24.06 -10.05 9.00
N PRO A 269 24.89 -10.65 8.11
CA PRO A 269 24.35 -11.39 6.97
C PRO A 269 23.46 -12.57 7.37
N ASP A 270 23.86 -13.35 8.39
CA ASP A 270 23.10 -14.52 8.85
C ASP A 270 21.79 -14.09 9.54
N LEU A 271 21.83 -12.97 10.27
CA LEU A 271 20.63 -12.40 10.88
C LEU A 271 19.64 -11.93 9.81
N ILE A 272 20.12 -11.18 8.79
CA ILE A 272 19.26 -10.72 7.69
C ILE A 272 18.70 -11.90 6.88
N ALA A 273 19.50 -12.94 6.59
CA ALA A 273 19.02 -14.16 5.95
C ALA A 273 17.92 -14.86 6.78
N THR A 274 18.08 -14.87 8.13
CA THR A 274 17.09 -15.44 9.05
C THR A 274 15.78 -14.65 9.04
N LEU A 275 15.85 -13.32 9.08
CA LEU A 275 14.68 -12.44 9.02
C LEU A 275 13.96 -12.53 7.67
N THR A 276 14.72 -12.63 6.58
CA THR A 276 14.16 -12.81 5.23
C THR A 276 13.37 -14.12 5.12
N ARG A 277 13.94 -15.22 5.61
CA ARG A 277 13.24 -16.52 5.70
C ARG A 277 12.05 -16.49 6.64
N PHE A 278 12.14 -15.77 7.75
CA PHE A 278 11.02 -15.57 8.68
C PHE A 278 9.81 -14.93 7.97
N THR A 279 10.02 -13.87 7.21
CA THR A 279 8.96 -13.24 6.40
C THR A 279 8.34 -14.25 5.42
N ALA A 280 9.17 -14.99 4.68
CA ALA A 280 8.67 -15.96 3.71
C ALA A 280 7.80 -17.07 4.34
N ILE A 281 8.22 -17.58 5.49
CA ILE A 281 7.49 -18.63 6.21
C ILE A 281 6.18 -18.09 6.79
N THR A 282 6.16 -16.89 7.38
CA THR A 282 4.92 -16.32 7.95
C THR A 282 3.85 -16.11 6.88
N VAL A 283 4.23 -15.69 5.68
CA VAL A 283 3.31 -15.56 4.53
C VAL A 283 2.81 -16.94 4.07
N ALA A 284 3.69 -17.91 3.86
CA ALA A 284 3.30 -19.25 3.41
C ALA A 284 2.39 -19.95 4.43
N ASP A 285 2.70 -19.86 5.72
CA ASP A 285 1.88 -20.44 6.79
C ASP A 285 0.49 -19.78 6.89
N ALA A 286 0.42 -18.46 6.74
CA ALA A 286 -0.84 -17.74 6.71
C ALA A 286 -1.70 -18.18 5.51
N LEU A 287 -1.10 -18.27 4.31
CA LEU A 287 -1.80 -18.72 3.11
C LEU A 287 -2.32 -20.15 3.25
N ARG A 288 -1.51 -21.05 3.80
CA ARG A 288 -1.90 -22.47 4.03
C ARG A 288 -3.14 -22.59 4.92
N ARG A 289 -3.27 -21.70 5.92
CA ARG A 289 -4.44 -21.69 6.83
C ARG A 289 -5.68 -21.09 6.20
N THR A 290 -5.53 -20.05 5.36
CA THR A 290 -6.65 -19.19 4.94
C THR A 290 -7.07 -19.36 3.49
N GLY A 291 -6.17 -19.83 2.63
CA GLY A 291 -6.35 -19.92 1.17
C GLY A 291 -5.93 -21.27 0.58
N PRO A 292 -6.55 -22.41 0.99
CA PRO A 292 -6.12 -23.73 0.51
C PRO A 292 -6.31 -23.92 -1.01
N ASP A 293 -7.20 -23.14 -1.63
CA ASP A 293 -7.47 -23.19 -3.06
C ASP A 293 -6.60 -22.26 -3.90
N VAL A 294 -5.80 -21.40 -3.27
CA VAL A 294 -4.90 -20.48 -3.96
C VAL A 294 -3.81 -21.25 -4.69
N ARG A 295 -3.55 -20.88 -5.93
CA ARG A 295 -2.51 -21.45 -6.80
C ARG A 295 -1.48 -20.41 -7.22
N THR A 296 -1.82 -19.13 -7.11
CA THR A 296 -0.93 -18.04 -7.49
C THR A 296 -0.98 -16.93 -6.42
N VAL A 297 0.18 -16.51 -5.96
CA VAL A 297 0.35 -15.28 -5.17
C VAL A 297 0.96 -14.21 -6.07
N VAL A 298 0.34 -13.05 -6.11
CA VAL A 298 0.85 -11.88 -6.83
C VAL A 298 1.39 -10.88 -5.82
N ALA A 299 2.71 -10.74 -5.78
CA ALA A 299 3.41 -9.86 -4.85
C ALA A 299 3.59 -8.44 -5.41
N SER A 300 3.47 -7.45 -4.55
CA SER A 300 3.70 -6.02 -4.80
C SER A 300 4.35 -5.36 -3.58
N GLY A 301 4.65 -4.06 -3.67
CA GLY A 301 5.34 -3.30 -2.61
C GLY A 301 6.86 -3.38 -2.71
N GLY A 302 7.56 -2.52 -1.97
CA GLY A 302 9.01 -2.38 -2.06
C GLY A 302 9.81 -3.66 -1.79
N GLY A 303 9.25 -4.63 -1.02
CA GLY A 303 9.90 -5.93 -0.77
C GLY A 303 10.08 -6.79 -2.02
N VAL A 304 9.34 -6.52 -3.12
CA VAL A 304 9.53 -7.21 -4.39
C VAL A 304 10.89 -6.90 -5.02
N LEU A 305 11.45 -5.75 -4.71
CA LEU A 305 12.77 -5.32 -5.17
C LEU A 305 13.94 -6.03 -4.46
N ASN A 306 13.63 -6.88 -3.46
CA ASN A 306 14.63 -7.72 -2.78
C ASN A 306 14.63 -9.14 -3.36
N PRO A 307 15.59 -9.49 -4.25
CA PRO A 307 15.63 -10.81 -4.90
C PRO A 307 15.77 -11.98 -3.90
N SER A 308 16.43 -11.74 -2.75
CA SER A 308 16.58 -12.78 -1.72
C SER A 308 15.26 -13.07 -1.02
N LEU A 309 14.44 -12.03 -0.74
CA LEU A 309 13.09 -12.21 -0.19
C LEU A 309 12.16 -12.93 -1.19
N ILE A 310 12.19 -12.52 -2.46
CA ILE A 310 11.37 -13.16 -3.51
C ILE A 310 11.74 -14.61 -3.68
N ARG A 311 13.03 -14.98 -3.67
CA ARG A 311 13.48 -16.38 -3.75
C ARG A 311 13.01 -17.20 -2.55
N GLU A 312 13.24 -16.73 -1.30
CA GLU A 312 12.81 -17.44 -0.08
C GLU A 312 11.29 -17.63 -0.05
N LEU A 313 10.54 -16.61 -0.50
CA LEU A 313 9.07 -16.67 -0.58
C LEU A 313 8.61 -17.65 -1.66
N ALA A 314 9.22 -17.63 -2.84
CA ALA A 314 8.90 -18.57 -3.91
C ALA A 314 9.15 -20.03 -3.46
N ASP A 315 10.29 -20.28 -2.80
CA ASP A 315 10.64 -21.60 -2.27
C ASP A 315 9.66 -22.06 -1.17
N ALA A 316 9.23 -21.14 -0.30
CA ALA A 316 8.25 -21.46 0.75
C ALA A 316 6.88 -21.82 0.18
N LEU A 317 6.38 -21.04 -0.79
CA LEU A 317 5.09 -21.22 -1.45
C LEU A 317 5.07 -22.48 -2.36
N ALA A 318 6.18 -22.76 -3.05
CA ALA A 318 6.29 -23.90 -3.95
C ALA A 318 6.10 -25.25 -3.23
N ARG A 319 6.40 -25.34 -1.92
CA ARG A 319 6.16 -26.53 -1.10
C ARG A 319 4.69 -26.93 -1.03
N ASP A 320 3.79 -25.94 -1.19
CA ASP A 320 2.34 -26.11 -1.19
C ASP A 320 1.76 -26.09 -2.62
N GLY A 321 2.61 -26.11 -3.65
CA GLY A 321 2.21 -26.06 -5.06
C GLY A 321 1.67 -24.69 -5.50
N VAL A 322 2.03 -23.63 -4.78
CA VAL A 322 1.63 -22.24 -5.08
C VAL A 322 2.76 -21.54 -5.83
N SER A 323 2.43 -20.89 -6.94
CA SER A 323 3.36 -20.07 -7.71
C SER A 323 3.40 -18.64 -7.18
N LEU A 324 4.61 -18.06 -7.12
CA LEU A 324 4.78 -16.62 -6.86
C LEU A 324 4.96 -15.91 -8.20
N ARG A 325 4.25 -14.81 -8.36
CA ARG A 325 4.42 -13.86 -9.46
C ARG A 325 4.53 -12.45 -8.87
N THR A 326 5.13 -11.55 -9.59
CA THR A 326 5.22 -10.15 -9.20
C THR A 326 4.24 -9.31 -10.01
N SER A 327 3.81 -8.17 -9.46
CA SER A 327 2.76 -7.35 -10.08
C SER A 327 3.20 -6.73 -11.42
N ASP A 328 4.51 -6.53 -11.65
CA ASP A 328 5.07 -6.06 -12.92
C ASP A 328 4.83 -7.04 -14.08
N GLU A 329 4.76 -8.36 -13.82
CA GLU A 329 4.37 -9.35 -14.82
C GLU A 329 2.94 -9.14 -15.35
N PHE A 330 2.13 -8.38 -14.62
CA PHE A 330 0.78 -7.97 -14.99
C PHE A 330 0.71 -6.52 -15.47
N GLY A 331 1.85 -5.86 -15.62
CA GLY A 331 1.96 -4.45 -16.02
C GLY A 331 1.69 -3.45 -14.88
N ILE A 332 1.69 -3.92 -13.64
CA ILE A 332 1.56 -3.09 -12.43
C ILE A 332 2.94 -2.89 -11.84
N ASP A 333 3.42 -1.65 -11.85
CA ASP A 333 4.62 -1.29 -11.11
C ASP A 333 4.40 -1.59 -9.62
N PRO A 334 5.24 -2.45 -8.99
CA PRO A 334 5.06 -2.87 -7.61
C PRO A 334 5.00 -1.74 -6.59
N GLU A 335 5.72 -0.65 -6.84
CA GLU A 335 5.77 0.52 -5.95
C GLU A 335 4.56 1.44 -6.11
N PHE A 336 3.91 1.43 -7.31
CA PHE A 336 2.78 2.33 -7.63
C PHE A 336 1.42 1.63 -7.75
N LYS A 337 1.30 0.38 -7.32
CA LYS A 337 0.02 -0.33 -7.30
C LYS A 337 -1.04 0.43 -6.50
N GLU A 338 -0.67 1.01 -5.37
CA GLU A 338 -1.58 1.78 -4.53
C GLU A 338 -2.04 3.08 -5.21
N SER A 339 -1.18 3.71 -6.01
CA SER A 339 -1.56 4.86 -6.83
C SER A 339 -2.62 4.50 -7.89
N LEU A 340 -2.54 3.31 -8.48
CA LEU A 340 -3.57 2.80 -9.39
C LEU A 340 -4.88 2.51 -8.68
N LEU A 341 -4.84 1.98 -7.45
CA LEU A 341 -6.03 1.82 -6.61
C LEU A 341 -6.74 3.17 -6.40
N PHE A 342 -6.00 4.22 -6.02
CA PHE A 342 -6.62 5.52 -5.78
C PHE A 342 -7.16 6.15 -7.06
N ALA A 343 -6.48 5.99 -8.19
CA ALA A 343 -7.03 6.40 -9.48
C ALA A 343 -8.33 5.64 -9.83
N PHE A 344 -8.37 4.33 -9.57
CA PHE A 344 -9.57 3.50 -9.74
C PHE A 344 -10.72 3.97 -8.84
N LEU A 345 -10.47 4.21 -7.55
CA LEU A 345 -11.46 4.76 -6.63
C LEU A 345 -11.93 6.15 -7.06
N GLY A 346 -11.02 6.98 -7.58
CA GLY A 346 -11.33 8.27 -8.17
C GLY A 346 -12.31 8.15 -9.32
N PHE A 347 -12.04 7.25 -10.25
CA PHE A 347 -12.93 6.95 -11.37
C PHE A 347 -14.31 6.49 -10.86
N CYS A 348 -14.36 5.54 -9.93
CA CYS A 348 -15.60 5.04 -9.37
C CYS A 348 -16.40 6.16 -8.71
N SER A 349 -15.80 6.98 -7.86
CA SER A 349 -16.51 8.07 -7.16
C SER A 349 -16.97 9.15 -8.12
N TRP A 350 -16.16 9.50 -9.12
CA TRP A 350 -16.51 10.47 -10.15
C TRP A 350 -17.74 10.06 -10.95
N HIS A 351 -17.84 8.77 -11.27
CA HIS A 351 -18.98 8.17 -11.98
C HIS A 351 -20.09 7.65 -11.06
N ARG A 352 -19.99 7.93 -9.75
CA ARG A 352 -20.97 7.49 -8.73
C ARG A 352 -21.16 5.98 -8.67
N ILE A 353 -20.12 5.21 -8.98
CA ILE A 353 -20.10 3.76 -8.83
C ILE A 353 -19.84 3.44 -7.36
N PRO A 354 -20.79 2.77 -6.67
CA PRO A 354 -20.55 2.35 -5.29
C PRO A 354 -19.54 1.20 -5.26
N VAL A 355 -18.60 1.27 -4.33
CA VAL A 355 -17.60 0.24 -4.07
C VAL A 355 -17.86 -0.43 -2.73
N SER A 356 -17.59 -1.73 -2.63
CA SER A 356 -17.72 -2.49 -1.38
C SER A 356 -16.34 -2.69 -0.77
N LEU A 357 -16.04 -1.96 0.29
CA LEU A 357 -14.78 -2.06 1.00
C LEU A 357 -14.73 -3.27 1.93
N VAL A 358 -15.84 -3.61 2.56
CA VAL A 358 -15.96 -4.79 3.44
C VAL A 358 -17.41 -5.32 3.44
N GLN A 359 -17.57 -6.64 3.29
CA GLN A 359 -18.76 -7.42 3.63
C GLN A 359 -20.14 -6.85 3.22
N GLY A 360 -20.29 -6.48 1.94
CA GLY A 360 -21.60 -6.09 1.40
C GLY A 360 -22.04 -4.65 1.70
N ILE A 361 -21.21 -3.87 2.38
CA ILE A 361 -21.41 -2.43 2.54
C ILE A 361 -20.89 -1.72 1.30
N THR A 362 -21.79 -1.20 0.48
CA THR A 362 -21.40 -0.42 -0.71
C THR A 362 -21.58 1.07 -0.46
N ARG A 363 -20.56 1.86 -0.79
CA ARG A 363 -20.58 3.32 -0.67
C ARG A 363 -19.81 3.98 -1.81
N ILE A 364 -20.19 5.20 -2.14
CA ILE A 364 -19.34 6.09 -2.94
C ILE A 364 -18.25 6.60 -2.00
N ALA A 365 -16.99 6.37 -2.38
CA ALA A 365 -15.85 6.73 -1.53
C ALA A 365 -15.54 8.22 -1.61
N GLY A 366 -15.13 8.79 -0.49
CA GLY A 366 -14.52 10.12 -0.42
C GLY A 366 -15.47 11.31 -0.46
N THR A 367 -14.85 12.48 -0.47
CA THR A 367 -15.49 13.80 -0.52
C THR A 367 -14.80 14.61 -1.62
N ILE A 368 -15.55 15.32 -2.47
CA ILE A 368 -15.00 16.16 -3.54
C ILE A 368 -14.92 17.62 -3.08
N SER A 369 -13.72 18.15 -3.06
CA SER A 369 -13.46 19.59 -2.94
C SER A 369 -13.45 20.19 -4.34
N PRO A 370 -14.23 21.24 -4.62
CA PRO A 370 -14.23 21.88 -5.94
C PRO A 370 -12.90 22.60 -6.19
N GLY A 371 -12.45 22.58 -7.44
CA GLY A 371 -11.39 23.49 -7.89
C GLY A 371 -11.97 24.89 -8.19
N PRO A 372 -11.11 25.86 -8.52
CA PRO A 372 -11.53 27.24 -8.82
C PRO A 372 -12.60 27.35 -9.91
N ARG A 373 -12.60 26.44 -10.88
CA ARG A 373 -13.60 26.38 -11.96
C ARG A 373 -14.87 25.62 -11.61
N GLY A 374 -14.96 25.03 -10.40
CA GLY A 374 -16.01 24.09 -10.05
C GLY A 374 -15.90 22.79 -10.85
N PHE A 375 -16.95 21.97 -10.80
CA PHE A 375 -17.01 20.72 -11.56
C PHE A 375 -18.45 20.31 -11.87
N THR A 376 -18.62 19.46 -12.87
CA THR A 376 -19.87 18.76 -13.18
C THR A 376 -19.59 17.28 -13.27
N LEU A 377 -20.32 16.48 -12.49
CA LEU A 377 -20.22 15.03 -12.57
C LEU A 377 -20.82 14.50 -13.87
N PRO A 378 -20.21 13.50 -14.51
CA PRO A 378 -20.79 12.84 -15.68
C PRO A 378 -22.06 12.08 -15.32
N ALA A 379 -22.73 11.49 -16.31
CA ALA A 379 -23.80 10.53 -16.06
C ALA A 379 -23.28 9.37 -15.18
N PRO A 380 -24.10 8.85 -14.24
CA PRO A 380 -23.67 7.73 -13.39
C PRO A 380 -23.50 6.46 -14.21
N LEU A 381 -22.54 5.64 -13.81
CA LEU A 381 -22.39 4.27 -14.30
C LEU A 381 -22.94 3.29 -13.25
N ASN A 382 -23.43 2.14 -13.70
CA ASN A 382 -23.94 1.12 -12.79
C ASN A 382 -22.83 0.23 -12.22
N GLY A 383 -21.64 0.27 -12.84
CA GLY A 383 -20.48 -0.51 -12.42
C GLY A 383 -19.41 -0.54 -13.49
N ILE A 384 -18.38 -1.33 -13.24
CA ILE A 384 -17.31 -1.67 -14.19
C ILE A 384 -17.39 -3.17 -14.42
N SER A 385 -17.53 -3.59 -15.69
CA SER A 385 -17.58 -5.00 -16.05
C SER A 385 -16.21 -5.68 -15.93
N ARG A 386 -15.13 -4.92 -16.18
CA ARG A 386 -13.76 -5.39 -16.11
C ARG A 386 -12.77 -4.22 -15.97
N LEU A 387 -11.74 -4.39 -15.13
CA LEU A 387 -10.59 -3.51 -15.09
C LEU A 387 -9.44 -4.12 -15.90
N ARG A 388 -8.82 -3.34 -16.76
CA ARG A 388 -7.62 -3.70 -17.53
C ARG A 388 -6.51 -2.69 -17.30
N LEU A 389 -5.30 -3.14 -17.43
CA LEU A 389 -4.13 -2.27 -17.52
C LEU A 389 -3.65 -2.25 -18.97
N ALA A 390 -3.41 -1.06 -19.49
CA ALA A 390 -2.70 -0.90 -20.74
C ALA A 390 -1.20 -0.85 -20.46
N ALA A 391 -0.41 -1.58 -21.26
CA ALA A 391 1.03 -1.44 -21.21
C ALA A 391 1.42 -0.02 -21.59
N ALA A 392 2.28 0.63 -20.79
CA ALA A 392 2.89 1.89 -21.19
C ALA A 392 3.67 1.64 -22.48
N PRO A 393 3.57 2.54 -23.50
CA PRO A 393 4.48 2.45 -24.63
C PRO A 393 5.91 2.51 -24.09
N HIS A 394 6.76 1.54 -24.46
CA HIS A 394 8.16 1.54 -24.11
C HIS A 394 8.79 2.83 -24.67
N THR A 395 8.88 3.86 -23.88
CA THR A 395 9.80 4.97 -24.10
C THR A 395 11.16 4.45 -23.62
N GLY A 396 11.94 3.91 -24.55
CA GLY A 396 13.35 3.66 -24.28
C GLY A 396 14.01 4.97 -23.93
N ASP A 397 14.34 5.11 -22.63
CA ASP A 397 15.34 6.02 -22.08
C ASP A 397 15.12 6.12 -20.56
N HIS A 398 15.59 5.13 -19.85
CA HIS A 398 15.87 5.28 -18.43
C HIS A 398 17.13 4.46 -18.12
N HIS A 399 18.29 5.14 -18.18
CA HIS A 399 19.43 5.01 -17.31
C HIS A 399 20.61 5.73 -17.97
N ALA A 400 20.75 7.00 -17.66
CA ALA A 400 22.05 7.70 -17.72
C ALA A 400 21.97 8.87 -16.73
N GLY A 401 22.70 8.77 -15.64
CA GLY A 401 22.92 9.87 -14.71
C GLY A 401 23.01 9.40 -13.27
#